data_66c7543ac02ee40b6d51d1fc48ea4e95
#
_entry.id   66c7543ac02ee40b6d51d1fc48ea4e95
#
_cell.length_a   1.000
_cell.length_b   1.000
_cell.length_c   1.000
_cell.angle_alpha   90.00
_cell.angle_beta   90.00
_cell.angle_gamma   90.00
#
_symmetry.space_group_name_H-M   'P 1'
#
loop_
_entity.id
_entity.type
_entity.pdbx_description
1 polymer ?
#
loop_
_entity_poly.entity_id
_entity_poly.type
_entity_poly.pdbx_seq_one_letter_code
_entity_poly.pdbx_strand_id
1 'polypeptide(L)'
;MKHAAAPAAFALLASLLAGAAIAAPGEPASIYQPPFVVNPPFATETPAQLNQAIAGIVDFPKVLDARIWTPDYHMRPEISSRVMAIVNRLFNDLKLRNKAIAIQDIELFGSNASYEYDEKADLGVHVFLSTASNPTAYQGDVLDLEHFMRVLNDVIELDQNGEVSFYGIPLEIVFHAVRPPGYRDSDGIPQYSIWSADASRTGRWINPQTPPPVPPKDAFDTTVMAAKASDFVAQYNNLVANYFEDKVSFDCNRFDDFRKAMRAYRSEGIEADGQRSNGNLTYRLLRRLSVNVPDTTADLEQECLNIKDSLF
;
A
#
# COMPACT_ATOMS: atom_id res chain seq x y z
N MET A 1 -15.05 41.87 23.30
CA MET A 1 -15.86 40.98 22.48
C MET A 1 -14.97 39.79 22.13
N LYS A 2 -15.18 38.66 22.81
CA LYS A 2 -14.40 37.43 22.62
C LYS A 2 -15.19 36.53 21.66
N HIS A 3 -14.73 36.39 20.43
CA HIS A 3 -15.25 35.35 19.57
C HIS A 3 -14.45 34.07 19.80
N ALA A 4 -15.08 33.11 20.42
CA ALA A 4 -14.59 31.75 20.55
C ALA A 4 -14.69 31.09 19.14
N ALA A 5 -13.55 30.81 18.52
CA ALA A 5 -13.47 29.97 17.33
C ALA A 5 -13.64 28.51 17.79
N ALA A 6 -14.78 27.90 17.48
CA ALA A 6 -15.03 26.49 17.67
C ALA A 6 -14.11 25.66 16.75
N PRO A 7 -13.66 24.50 17.18
CA PRO A 7 -12.70 23.70 16.45
C PRO A 7 -13.35 23.03 15.24
N ALA A 8 -13.14 23.58 14.06
CA ALA A 8 -13.62 23.00 12.80
C ALA A 8 -12.92 21.66 12.43
N ALA A 9 -11.85 21.29 13.13
CA ALA A 9 -11.19 20.00 12.96
C ALA A 9 -12.06 18.82 13.40
N PHE A 10 -12.88 18.99 14.46
CA PHE A 10 -13.84 17.98 14.89
C PHE A 10 -15.02 17.81 13.92
N ALA A 11 -15.37 18.86 13.19
CA ALA A 11 -16.45 18.79 12.21
C ALA A 11 -16.06 18.07 10.92
N LEU A 12 -14.77 18.06 10.55
CA LEU A 12 -14.30 17.33 9.38
C LEU A 12 -14.20 15.82 9.66
N LEU A 13 -13.71 15.44 10.85
CA LEU A 13 -13.72 14.03 11.26
C LEU A 13 -15.16 13.51 11.37
N ALA A 14 -16.09 14.35 11.86
CA ALA A 14 -17.50 14.01 11.93
C ALA A 14 -18.19 13.94 10.55
N SER A 15 -17.69 14.67 9.54
CA SER A 15 -18.22 14.58 8.17
C SER A 15 -17.65 13.41 7.38
N LEU A 16 -16.44 12.97 7.67
CA LEU A 16 -15.87 11.72 7.14
C LEU A 16 -16.58 10.48 7.76
N LEU A 17 -17.02 10.59 9.02
CA LEU A 17 -17.82 9.54 9.66
C LEU A 17 -19.34 9.65 9.38
N ALA A 18 -19.82 10.80 8.90
CA ALA A 18 -21.26 11.01 8.63
C ALA A 18 -21.69 10.57 7.22
N GLY A 19 -20.79 9.97 6.43
CA GLY A 19 -21.14 9.21 5.24
C GLY A 19 -21.83 7.87 5.54
N ALA A 20 -21.77 7.39 6.79
CA ALA A 20 -22.67 6.36 7.28
C ALA A 20 -24.07 7.00 7.45
N ALA A 21 -24.97 6.75 6.52
CA ALA A 21 -26.37 7.17 6.60
C ALA A 21 -26.90 6.86 8.00
N ILE A 22 -27.24 7.90 8.76
CA ILE A 22 -28.02 7.75 10.00
C ILE A 22 -29.38 7.25 9.54
N ALA A 23 -29.60 5.94 9.63
CA ALA A 23 -30.88 5.33 9.37
C ALA A 23 -31.93 5.93 10.35
N ALA A 24 -33.09 6.26 9.82
CA ALA A 24 -34.21 6.74 10.62
C ALA A 24 -34.55 5.71 11.71
N PRO A 25 -35.03 6.13 12.88
CA PRO A 25 -35.38 5.20 13.95
C PRO A 25 -36.51 4.28 13.46
N GLY A 26 -36.19 3.02 13.21
CA GLY A 26 -37.14 2.01 12.79
C GLY A 26 -36.71 1.10 11.64
N GLU A 27 -35.71 1.45 10.87
CA GLU A 27 -35.12 0.50 9.93
C GLU A 27 -33.97 -0.27 10.61
N PRO A 28 -34.00 -1.62 10.58
CA PRO A 28 -32.84 -2.38 11.04
C PRO A 28 -31.63 -1.96 10.20
N ALA A 29 -30.55 -1.58 10.85
CA ALA A 29 -29.30 -1.30 10.18
C ALA A 29 -29.04 -2.44 9.19
N SER A 30 -28.95 -2.12 7.90
CA SER A 30 -28.50 -3.08 6.90
C SER A 30 -27.07 -3.45 7.29
N ILE A 31 -26.94 -4.57 8.00
CA ILE A 31 -25.65 -5.17 8.27
C ILE A 31 -25.13 -5.55 6.88
N TYR A 32 -24.16 -4.80 6.38
CA TYR A 32 -23.45 -5.21 5.17
C TYR A 32 -22.82 -6.57 5.47
N GLN A 33 -23.48 -7.61 5.04
CA GLN A 33 -22.87 -8.92 5.00
C GLN A 33 -22.14 -9.00 3.66
N PRO A 34 -20.80 -9.07 3.65
CA PRO A 34 -20.11 -9.37 2.41
C PRO A 34 -20.69 -10.66 1.83
N PRO A 35 -20.82 -10.75 0.51
CA PRO A 35 -21.38 -11.94 -0.11
C PRO A 35 -20.60 -13.17 0.33
N PHE A 36 -21.30 -14.16 0.89
CA PHE A 36 -20.66 -15.43 1.26
C PHE A 36 -19.98 -16.02 0.04
N VAL A 37 -18.70 -16.36 0.16
CA VAL A 37 -18.00 -17.11 -0.88
C VAL A 37 -18.61 -18.50 -0.95
N VAL A 38 -19.36 -18.75 -2.02
CA VAL A 38 -20.10 -20.00 -2.17
C VAL A 38 -19.18 -21.14 -2.62
N ASN A 39 -18.23 -20.84 -3.49
CA ASN A 39 -17.29 -21.82 -4.02
C ASN A 39 -15.89 -21.60 -3.47
N PRO A 40 -15.17 -22.68 -3.09
CA PRO A 40 -13.80 -22.56 -2.62
C PRO A 40 -12.91 -21.91 -3.68
N PRO A 41 -12.23 -20.79 -3.37
CA PRO A 41 -11.39 -20.09 -4.33
C PRO A 41 -9.99 -20.73 -4.40
N PHE A 42 -9.90 -21.95 -4.89
CA PHE A 42 -8.62 -22.64 -5.04
C PHE A 42 -7.72 -21.98 -6.08
N ALA A 43 -6.45 -21.87 -5.76
CA ALA A 43 -5.42 -21.55 -6.73
C ALA A 43 -5.07 -22.84 -7.52
N THR A 44 -5.33 -22.82 -8.82
CA THR A 44 -5.32 -24.04 -9.67
C THR A 44 -4.24 -24.02 -10.75
N GLU A 45 -3.21 -23.19 -10.58
CA GLU A 45 -2.13 -23.10 -11.55
C GLU A 45 -1.42 -24.44 -11.74
N THR A 46 -1.34 -24.85 -13.00
CA THR A 46 -0.46 -25.95 -13.40
C THR A 46 1.03 -25.51 -13.29
N PRO A 47 1.97 -26.42 -13.18
CA PRO A 47 3.40 -26.07 -13.19
C PRO A 47 3.80 -25.22 -14.41
N ALA A 48 3.20 -25.46 -15.57
CA ALA A 48 3.45 -24.67 -16.77
C ALA A 48 2.94 -23.22 -16.62
N GLN A 49 1.75 -23.02 -16.09
CA GLN A 49 1.19 -21.69 -15.81
C GLN A 49 2.01 -20.95 -14.74
N LEU A 50 2.44 -21.65 -13.71
CA LEU A 50 3.31 -21.08 -12.69
C LEU A 50 4.65 -20.60 -13.29
N ASN A 51 5.29 -21.42 -14.11
CA ASN A 51 6.52 -21.04 -14.80
C ASN A 51 6.31 -19.85 -15.74
N GLN A 52 5.18 -19.78 -16.43
CA GLN A 52 4.82 -18.63 -17.27
C GLN A 52 4.62 -17.36 -16.44
N ALA A 53 3.95 -17.47 -15.30
CA ALA A 53 3.74 -16.34 -14.39
C ALA A 53 5.07 -15.85 -13.81
N ILE A 54 5.99 -16.76 -13.45
CA ILE A 54 7.35 -16.41 -12.99
C ILE A 54 8.12 -15.70 -14.10
N ALA A 55 8.07 -16.20 -15.32
CA ALA A 55 8.71 -15.55 -16.45
C ALA A 55 8.19 -14.12 -16.64
N GLY A 56 6.88 -13.90 -16.45
CA GLY A 56 6.28 -12.56 -16.48
C GLY A 56 6.70 -11.65 -15.33
N ILE A 57 6.99 -12.22 -14.14
CA ILE A 57 7.48 -11.43 -13.00
C ILE A 57 8.91 -10.93 -13.21
N VAL A 58 9.77 -11.70 -13.87
CA VAL A 58 11.18 -11.36 -14.10
C VAL A 58 11.44 -10.72 -15.47
N ASP A 59 10.44 -10.65 -16.34
CA ASP A 59 10.52 -9.99 -17.65
C ASP A 59 10.09 -8.53 -17.52
N PHE A 60 10.95 -7.73 -16.96
CA PHE A 60 10.65 -6.32 -16.71
C PHE A 60 10.54 -5.53 -18.03
N PRO A 61 9.62 -4.52 -18.08
CA PRO A 61 9.60 -3.53 -19.14
C PRO A 61 10.98 -2.90 -19.34
N LYS A 62 11.33 -2.56 -20.57
CA LYS A 62 12.62 -1.91 -20.89
C LYS A 62 12.57 -0.38 -20.79
N VAL A 63 11.39 0.15 -20.56
CA VAL A 63 11.13 1.59 -20.40
C VAL A 63 10.31 1.80 -19.15
N LEU A 64 10.43 2.96 -18.52
CA LEU A 64 9.57 3.34 -17.44
C LEU A 64 8.13 3.56 -17.94
N ASP A 65 7.15 3.49 -17.04
CA ASP A 65 5.75 3.66 -17.39
C ASP A 65 5.50 4.99 -18.10
N ALA A 66 5.16 4.92 -19.38
CA ALA A 66 4.94 6.10 -20.22
C ALA A 66 3.74 6.95 -19.78
N ARG A 67 2.85 6.42 -18.92
CA ARG A 67 1.77 7.20 -18.29
C ARG A 67 2.32 8.21 -17.29
N ILE A 68 3.46 7.90 -16.65
CA ILE A 68 4.08 8.69 -15.58
C ILE A 68 5.32 9.42 -16.07
N TRP A 69 6.14 8.77 -16.89
CA TRP A 69 7.47 9.22 -17.26
C TRP A 69 7.57 9.72 -18.69
N THR A 70 8.39 10.72 -18.90
CA THR A 70 8.85 11.15 -20.21
C THR A 70 10.02 10.26 -20.67
N PRO A 71 10.37 10.23 -21.98
CA PRO A 71 11.48 9.42 -22.47
C PRO A 71 12.85 9.79 -21.87
N ASP A 72 13.01 10.99 -21.36
CA ASP A 72 14.20 11.51 -20.69
C ASP A 72 14.15 11.32 -19.16
N TYR A 73 13.27 10.44 -18.68
CA TYR A 73 13.15 10.00 -17.29
C TYR A 73 12.75 11.10 -16.29
N HIS A 74 12.06 12.12 -16.76
CA HIS A 74 11.38 13.08 -15.89
C HIS A 74 9.91 12.70 -15.69
N MET A 75 9.40 12.95 -14.49
CA MET A 75 7.95 12.80 -14.27
C MET A 75 7.20 13.79 -15.14
N ARG A 76 6.12 13.35 -15.78
CA ARG A 76 5.26 14.22 -16.59
C ARG A 76 4.71 15.36 -15.74
N PRO A 77 4.76 16.61 -16.21
CA PRO A 77 4.33 17.78 -15.45
C PRO A 77 2.87 17.70 -14.98
N GLU A 78 1.99 17.10 -15.79
CA GLU A 78 0.58 16.89 -15.46
C GLU A 78 0.42 15.94 -14.27
N ILE A 79 1.27 14.89 -14.16
CA ILE A 79 1.28 13.95 -13.05
C ILE A 79 1.77 14.64 -11.78
N SER A 80 2.96 15.24 -11.81
CA SER A 80 3.54 15.92 -10.66
C SER A 80 2.63 17.04 -10.14
N SER A 81 2.06 17.86 -11.03
CA SER A 81 1.13 18.94 -10.66
C SER A 81 -0.13 18.40 -9.98
N ARG A 82 -0.66 17.28 -10.46
CA ARG A 82 -1.85 16.66 -9.89
C ARG A 82 -1.57 16.04 -8.51
N VAL A 83 -0.46 15.31 -8.37
CA VAL A 83 -0.01 14.78 -7.07
C VAL A 83 0.14 15.91 -6.07
N MET A 84 0.84 16.99 -6.45
CA MET A 84 1.02 18.16 -5.62
C MET A 84 -0.31 18.81 -5.19
N ALA A 85 -1.27 18.91 -6.12
CA ALA A 85 -2.58 19.47 -5.81
C ALA A 85 -3.34 18.62 -4.78
N ILE A 86 -3.31 17.28 -4.92
CA ILE A 86 -3.96 16.36 -4.00
C ILE A 86 -3.29 16.40 -2.62
N VAL A 87 -1.96 16.28 -2.56
CA VAL A 87 -1.21 16.32 -1.29
C VAL A 87 -1.43 17.64 -0.57
N ASN A 88 -1.35 18.78 -1.28
CA ASN A 88 -1.59 20.09 -0.66
C ASN A 88 -3.03 20.25 -0.15
N ARG A 89 -4.01 19.71 -0.87
CA ARG A 89 -5.41 19.70 -0.42
C ARG A 89 -5.54 18.92 0.87
N LEU A 90 -5.09 17.65 0.89
CA LEU A 90 -5.12 16.81 2.09
C LEU A 90 -4.40 17.49 3.26
N PHE A 91 -3.22 18.02 3.03
CA PHE A 91 -2.44 18.72 4.05
C PHE A 91 -3.17 19.94 4.63
N ASN A 92 -3.88 20.72 3.80
CA ASN A 92 -4.67 21.86 4.23
C ASN A 92 -5.95 21.43 4.95
N ASP A 93 -6.66 20.42 4.44
CA ASP A 93 -7.91 19.90 5.01
C ASP A 93 -7.66 19.34 6.43
N LEU A 94 -6.53 18.67 6.63
CA LEU A 94 -6.08 18.20 7.94
C LEU A 94 -5.57 19.33 8.85
N LYS A 95 -5.48 20.56 8.36
CA LYS A 95 -4.97 21.74 9.10
C LYS A 95 -3.60 21.54 9.72
N LEU A 96 -2.77 20.72 9.10
CA LEU A 96 -1.42 20.40 9.60
C LEU A 96 -0.54 21.65 9.70
N ARG A 97 -0.74 22.65 8.84
CA ARG A 97 -0.04 23.95 8.92
C ARG A 97 -0.27 24.68 10.23
N ASN A 98 -1.47 24.55 10.82
CA ASN A 98 -1.79 25.21 12.09
C ASN A 98 -1.05 24.59 13.29
N LYS A 99 -0.38 23.46 13.07
CA LYS A 99 0.39 22.73 14.08
C LYS A 99 1.90 22.93 13.93
N ALA A 100 2.35 23.92 13.18
CA ALA A 100 3.75 24.15 12.84
C ALA A 100 4.42 22.95 12.14
N ILE A 101 3.62 22.16 11.44
CA ILE A 101 4.07 21.06 10.61
C ILE A 101 4.22 21.57 9.18
N ALA A 102 5.30 21.21 8.52
CA ALA A 102 5.55 21.52 7.13
C ALA A 102 5.83 20.25 6.32
N ILE A 103 5.46 20.26 5.05
CA ILE A 103 5.91 19.23 4.12
C ILE A 103 7.41 19.44 3.89
N GLN A 104 8.20 18.41 4.04
CA GLN A 104 9.63 18.42 3.77
C GLN A 104 9.95 17.86 2.40
N ASP A 105 9.41 16.69 2.08
CA ASP A 105 9.59 16.03 0.80
C ASP A 105 8.28 15.36 0.37
N ILE A 106 8.06 15.26 -0.94
CA ILE A 106 7.04 14.43 -1.58
C ILE A 106 7.76 13.58 -2.59
N GLU A 107 7.74 12.27 -2.37
CA GLU A 107 8.55 11.33 -3.13
C GLU A 107 7.69 10.22 -3.73
N LEU A 108 8.04 9.79 -4.93
CA LEU A 108 7.50 8.59 -5.54
C LEU A 108 8.38 7.40 -5.23
N PHE A 109 7.75 6.32 -4.79
CA PHE A 109 8.38 5.04 -4.47
C PHE A 109 7.73 3.89 -5.24
N GLY A 110 8.35 2.71 -5.13
CA GLY A 110 7.76 1.46 -5.55
C GLY A 110 7.93 1.14 -7.03
N SER A 111 7.05 0.27 -7.53
CA SER A 111 7.17 -0.30 -8.86
C SER A 111 7.10 0.74 -9.97
N ASN A 112 6.28 1.78 -9.80
CA ASN A 112 6.15 2.87 -10.76
C ASN A 112 7.35 3.84 -10.80
N ALA A 113 8.24 3.80 -9.78
CA ALA A 113 9.55 4.45 -9.82
C ALA A 113 10.63 3.55 -10.43
N SER A 114 10.27 2.40 -10.99
CA SER A 114 11.20 1.42 -11.55
C SER A 114 10.62 0.75 -12.79
N TYR A 115 11.33 -0.24 -13.31
CA TYR A 115 10.86 -1.10 -14.40
C TYR A 115 9.99 -2.27 -13.90
N GLU A 116 9.59 -2.26 -12.62
CA GLU A 116 8.83 -3.35 -12.00
C GLU A 116 7.32 -3.12 -12.04
N TYR A 117 6.86 -2.08 -12.71
CA TYR A 117 5.45 -1.74 -12.83
C TYR A 117 4.70 -2.75 -13.72
N ASP A 118 3.41 -2.81 -13.50
CA ASP A 118 2.44 -3.44 -14.39
C ASP A 118 1.21 -2.53 -14.56
N GLU A 119 0.20 -3.02 -15.27
CA GLU A 119 -1.03 -2.24 -15.53
C GLU A 119 -1.80 -1.88 -14.25
N LYS A 120 -1.64 -2.66 -13.18
CA LYS A 120 -2.31 -2.49 -11.89
C LYS A 120 -1.42 -1.81 -10.84
N ALA A 121 -0.18 -1.46 -11.21
CA ALA A 121 0.74 -0.84 -10.27
C ALA A 121 0.22 0.54 -9.82
N ASP A 122 0.19 0.74 -8.52
CA ASP A 122 -0.18 1.99 -7.86
C ASP A 122 0.93 3.03 -7.93
N LEU A 123 0.55 4.29 -7.84
CA LEU A 123 1.47 5.40 -7.68
C LEU A 123 1.69 5.65 -6.18
N GLY A 124 2.70 5.02 -5.61
CA GLY A 124 3.05 5.14 -4.20
C GLY A 124 3.71 6.49 -3.89
N VAL A 125 2.96 7.42 -3.30
CA VAL A 125 3.43 8.76 -2.94
C VAL A 125 3.65 8.86 -1.45
N HIS A 126 4.89 9.08 -1.04
CA HIS A 126 5.28 9.26 0.35
C HIS A 126 5.50 10.73 0.65
N VAL A 127 4.78 11.25 1.64
CA VAL A 127 4.84 12.65 2.08
C VAL A 127 5.57 12.71 3.41
N PHE A 128 6.77 13.27 3.41
CA PHE A 128 7.57 13.45 4.61
C PHE A 128 7.28 14.81 5.23
N LEU A 129 6.94 14.80 6.51
CA LEU A 129 6.61 15.97 7.28
C LEU A 129 7.80 16.37 8.17
N SER A 130 7.88 17.65 8.51
CA SER A 130 8.88 18.18 9.43
C SER A 130 8.24 19.11 10.45
N THR A 131 8.68 19.02 11.69
CA THR A 131 8.37 19.98 12.76
C THR A 131 9.49 21.01 12.94
N ALA A 132 10.54 20.95 12.12
CA ALA A 132 11.79 21.69 12.34
C ALA A 132 11.67 23.21 12.20
N SER A 133 10.58 23.74 11.60
CA SER A 133 10.39 25.19 11.48
C SER A 133 10.07 25.88 12.81
N ASN A 134 9.64 25.15 13.83
CA ASN A 134 9.47 25.68 15.17
C ASN A 134 9.43 24.55 16.23
N PRO A 135 10.57 24.06 16.70
CA PRO A 135 10.64 23.00 17.69
C PRO A 135 9.97 23.35 19.04
N THR A 136 9.73 24.64 19.32
CA THR A 136 9.03 25.08 20.53
C THR A 136 7.51 25.13 20.38
N ALA A 137 6.97 25.14 19.15
CA ALA A 137 5.54 25.19 18.91
C ALA A 137 4.86 23.82 18.99
N TYR A 138 5.62 22.74 18.81
CA TYR A 138 5.15 21.38 18.99
C TYR A 138 5.74 20.79 20.28
N GLN A 139 4.99 20.90 21.38
CA GLN A 139 5.33 20.27 22.66
C GLN A 139 4.75 18.86 22.80
N GLY A 140 4.18 18.31 21.71
CA GLY A 140 3.69 16.94 21.68
C GLY A 140 4.82 15.93 21.53
N ASP A 141 4.61 14.73 22.03
CA ASP A 141 5.52 13.61 21.83
C ASP A 141 5.59 13.24 20.34
N VAL A 142 6.78 12.96 19.85
CA VAL A 142 6.98 12.48 18.46
C VAL A 142 6.18 11.19 18.22
N LEU A 143 6.02 10.37 19.25
CA LEU A 143 5.20 9.16 19.23
C LEU A 143 3.72 9.46 18.95
N ASP A 144 3.18 10.56 19.49
CA ASP A 144 1.79 10.96 19.24
C ASP A 144 1.58 11.38 17.78
N LEU A 145 2.56 12.02 17.17
CA LEU A 145 2.48 12.40 15.76
C LEU A 145 2.57 11.16 14.85
N GLU A 146 3.46 10.23 15.13
CA GLU A 146 3.56 8.97 14.38
C GLU A 146 2.30 8.12 14.52
N HIS A 147 1.74 8.04 15.73
CA HIS A 147 0.47 7.35 15.95
C HIS A 147 -0.66 8.03 15.19
N PHE A 148 -0.75 9.36 15.25
CA PHE A 148 -1.74 10.13 14.53
C PHE A 148 -1.62 9.93 13.00
N MET A 149 -0.40 9.93 12.43
CA MET A 149 -0.19 9.67 11.01
C MET A 149 -0.60 8.26 10.62
N ARG A 150 -0.38 7.27 11.47
CA ARG A 150 -0.81 5.89 11.24
C ARG A 150 -2.33 5.80 11.15
N VAL A 151 -3.03 6.33 12.15
CA VAL A 151 -4.50 6.38 12.15
C VAL A 151 -5.04 7.15 10.93
N LEU A 152 -4.37 8.24 10.56
CA LEU A 152 -4.74 9.03 9.39
C LEU A 152 -4.59 8.24 8.09
N ASN A 153 -3.47 7.54 7.92
CA ASN A 153 -3.24 6.70 6.75
C ASN A 153 -4.28 5.59 6.66
N ASP A 154 -4.62 4.95 7.79
CA ASP A 154 -5.68 3.95 7.86
C ASP A 154 -7.05 4.54 7.45
N VAL A 155 -7.37 5.76 7.89
CA VAL A 155 -8.63 6.45 7.51
C VAL A 155 -8.64 6.80 6.01
N ILE A 156 -7.52 7.27 5.47
CA ILE A 156 -7.39 7.57 4.04
C ILE A 156 -7.57 6.30 3.21
N GLU A 157 -6.95 5.19 3.63
CA GLU A 157 -7.08 3.89 2.97
C GLU A 157 -8.54 3.41 2.97
N LEU A 158 -9.23 3.51 4.12
CA LEU A 158 -10.64 3.12 4.26
C LEU A 158 -11.60 4.01 3.45
N ASP A 159 -11.40 5.33 3.47
CA ASP A 159 -12.25 6.29 2.75
C ASP A 159 -12.14 6.12 1.23
N GLN A 160 -10.98 5.72 0.77
CA GLN A 160 -10.70 5.55 -0.65
C GLN A 160 -11.11 4.17 -1.19
N ASN A 161 -11.54 3.22 -0.32
CA ASN A 161 -11.74 1.81 -0.68
C ASN A 161 -10.62 1.25 -1.57
N GLY A 162 -9.39 1.75 -1.39
CA GLY A 162 -8.24 1.39 -2.20
C GLY A 162 -8.24 1.94 -3.63
N GLU A 163 -9.18 2.84 -4.02
CA GLU A 163 -9.37 3.18 -5.43
C GLU A 163 -9.42 4.68 -5.76
N VAL A 164 -8.58 5.49 -5.15
CA VAL A 164 -8.33 6.79 -5.80
C VAL A 164 -7.41 6.55 -6.98
N SER A 165 -7.98 6.56 -8.17
CA SER A 165 -7.20 6.49 -9.40
C SER A 165 -7.18 7.85 -10.09
N PHE A 166 -6.07 8.18 -10.72
CA PHE A 166 -6.01 9.27 -11.65
C PHE A 166 -5.24 8.86 -12.91
N TYR A 167 -5.78 9.18 -14.07
CA TYR A 167 -5.30 8.67 -15.35
C TYR A 167 -5.25 7.13 -15.43
N GLY A 168 -6.17 6.43 -14.70
CA GLY A 168 -6.21 4.98 -14.65
C GLY A 168 -5.09 4.32 -13.83
N ILE A 169 -4.36 5.11 -13.02
CA ILE A 169 -3.33 4.62 -12.11
C ILE A 169 -3.87 4.75 -10.70
N PRO A 170 -3.95 3.67 -9.91
CA PRO A 170 -4.27 3.77 -8.50
C PRO A 170 -3.26 4.67 -7.77
N LEU A 171 -3.72 5.52 -6.87
CA LEU A 171 -2.88 6.44 -6.12
C LEU A 171 -2.90 6.04 -4.64
N GLU A 172 -1.74 5.72 -4.11
CA GLU A 172 -1.52 5.52 -2.68
C GLU A 172 -0.74 6.71 -2.11
N ILE A 173 -1.27 7.36 -1.07
CA ILE A 173 -0.58 8.46 -0.38
C ILE A 173 -0.36 8.08 1.06
N VAL A 174 0.90 8.08 1.48
CA VAL A 174 1.30 7.76 2.86
C VAL A 174 2.03 8.95 3.48
N PHE A 175 1.53 9.42 4.62
CA PHE A 175 2.16 10.47 5.40
C PHE A 175 3.12 9.87 6.45
N HIS A 176 4.31 10.44 6.55
CA HIS A 176 5.32 10.11 7.53
C HIS A 176 5.59 11.30 8.44
N ALA A 177 5.57 11.08 9.76
CA ALA A 177 5.78 12.14 10.75
C ALA A 177 7.17 12.75 10.71
N VAL A 178 8.16 11.94 10.45
CA VAL A 178 9.59 12.32 10.28
C VAL A 178 10.20 11.30 9.34
N ARG A 179 11.20 11.68 8.56
CA ARG A 179 12.01 10.68 7.87
C ARG A 179 12.75 9.86 8.93
N PRO A 180 12.49 8.57 9.09
CA PRO A 180 13.14 7.77 10.13
C PRO A 180 14.66 7.87 10.04
N PRO A 181 15.40 8.01 11.15
CA PRO A 181 16.84 7.90 11.14
C PRO A 181 17.23 6.54 10.59
N GLY A 182 17.99 6.51 9.49
CA GLY A 182 18.31 5.27 8.80
C GLY A 182 17.25 4.81 7.78
N TYR A 183 16.19 5.58 7.54
CA TYR A 183 15.40 5.48 6.31
C TYR A 183 16.35 5.78 5.16
N ARG A 184 17.04 4.74 4.79
CA ARG A 184 18.13 4.85 3.85
C ARG A 184 17.53 4.99 2.48
N ASP A 185 17.94 6.05 1.83
CA ASP A 185 18.05 6.09 0.40
C ASP A 185 18.87 4.88 -0.15
N SER A 186 19.22 3.89 0.69
CA SER A 186 20.30 2.94 0.44
C SER A 186 19.89 1.56 -0.01
N ASP A 187 18.61 1.22 0.05
CA ASP A 187 18.21 -0.17 -0.20
C ASP A 187 17.97 -0.46 -1.69
N GLY A 188 18.55 0.38 -2.56
CA GLY A 188 18.42 0.21 -4.01
C GLY A 188 16.99 0.41 -4.53
N ILE A 189 16.07 0.87 -3.67
CA ILE A 189 14.70 1.19 -4.05
C ILE A 189 14.74 2.52 -4.82
N PRO A 190 14.30 2.54 -6.07
CA PRO A 190 14.23 3.77 -6.83
C PRO A 190 13.28 4.76 -6.20
N GLN A 191 13.75 5.99 -6.06
CA GLN A 191 13.00 7.11 -5.48
C GLN A 191 13.12 8.33 -6.37
N TYR A 192 12.02 9.03 -6.54
CA TYR A 192 12.00 10.27 -7.31
C TYR A 192 11.35 11.38 -6.48
N SER A 193 12.07 12.47 -6.26
CA SER A 193 11.51 13.63 -5.57
C SER A 193 10.58 14.38 -6.51
N ILE A 194 9.30 14.35 -6.21
CA ILE A 194 8.29 15.15 -6.90
C ILE A 194 8.45 16.61 -6.48
N TRP A 195 8.65 16.82 -5.19
CA TRP A 195 8.89 18.13 -4.58
C TRP A 195 9.70 17.97 -3.30
N SER A 196 10.54 18.95 -3.01
CA SER A 196 11.31 19.02 -1.76
C SER A 196 11.43 20.48 -1.29
N ALA A 197 11.50 20.68 0.03
CA ALA A 197 11.89 21.95 0.63
C ALA A 197 13.33 22.34 0.22
N ASP A 198 14.18 21.38 -0.04
CA ASP A 198 15.43 21.59 -0.77
C ASP A 198 15.17 21.57 -2.28
N ALA A 199 15.09 22.77 -2.87
CA ALA A 199 14.80 22.93 -4.30
C ALA A 199 15.78 22.18 -5.22
N SER A 200 17.00 21.89 -4.76
CA SER A 200 17.99 21.13 -5.54
C SER A 200 17.58 19.68 -5.76
N ARG A 201 16.68 19.14 -4.95
CA ARG A 201 16.15 17.78 -5.02
C ARG A 201 14.86 17.68 -5.84
N THR A 202 14.09 18.76 -5.96
CA THR A 202 12.80 18.75 -6.66
C THR A 202 12.92 18.34 -8.12
N GLY A 203 12.08 17.42 -8.56
CA GLY A 203 12.04 16.92 -9.94
C GLY A 203 13.23 16.02 -10.30
N ARG A 204 13.83 15.35 -9.31
CA ARG A 204 15.05 14.54 -9.53
C ARG A 204 14.93 13.13 -8.92
N TRP A 205 15.67 12.23 -9.51
CA TRP A 205 15.96 10.93 -8.89
C TRP A 205 16.87 11.15 -7.67
N ILE A 206 16.52 10.50 -6.57
CA ILE A 206 17.22 10.63 -5.31
C ILE A 206 18.11 9.43 -5.08
N ASN A 207 17.56 8.24 -5.27
CA ASN A 207 18.25 6.98 -5.03
C ASN A 207 17.75 5.89 -6.01
N PRO A 208 18.58 5.40 -6.90
CA PRO A 208 19.84 6.03 -7.33
C PRO A 208 19.59 7.41 -7.95
N GLN A 209 20.63 8.24 -8.07
CA GLN A 209 20.51 9.57 -8.70
C GLN A 209 20.19 9.53 -10.21
N THR A 210 19.97 8.37 -10.73
CA THR A 210 19.56 8.09 -12.11
C THR A 210 18.52 6.98 -12.09
N PRO A 211 17.67 6.85 -13.11
CA PRO A 211 16.80 5.70 -13.23
C PRO A 211 17.57 4.40 -13.06
N PRO A 212 17.06 3.44 -12.31
CA PRO A 212 17.75 2.18 -12.13
C PRO A 212 17.89 1.46 -13.47
N PRO A 213 18.94 0.66 -13.68
CA PRO A 213 19.03 -0.18 -14.87
C PRO A 213 17.94 -1.26 -14.86
N VAL A 214 17.51 -1.67 -16.05
CA VAL A 214 16.65 -2.86 -16.19
C VAL A 214 17.43 -4.07 -15.67
N PRO A 215 16.89 -4.84 -14.73
CA PRO A 215 17.58 -6.02 -14.22
C PRO A 215 17.72 -7.07 -15.32
N PRO A 216 18.88 -7.75 -15.43
CA PRO A 216 18.99 -8.89 -16.32
C PRO A 216 18.13 -10.06 -15.78
N LYS A 217 17.56 -10.86 -16.70
CA LYS A 217 16.65 -11.96 -16.34
C LYS A 217 17.31 -13.06 -15.50
N ASP A 218 18.61 -13.27 -15.68
CA ASP A 218 19.43 -14.25 -14.96
C ASP A 218 19.85 -13.78 -13.55
N ALA A 219 19.47 -12.55 -13.16
CA ALA A 219 19.67 -12.07 -11.79
C ALA A 219 18.74 -12.72 -10.78
N PHE A 220 17.76 -13.53 -11.21
CA PHE A 220 16.73 -14.08 -10.36
C PHE A 220 16.76 -15.62 -10.32
N ASP A 221 16.68 -16.19 -9.12
CA ASP A 221 16.52 -17.64 -8.95
C ASP A 221 15.05 -18.04 -9.11
N THR A 222 14.65 -18.26 -10.37
CA THR A 222 13.28 -18.67 -10.70
C THR A 222 12.92 -20.05 -10.17
N THR A 223 13.89 -20.90 -9.87
CA THR A 223 13.65 -22.23 -9.29
C THR A 223 13.24 -22.10 -7.83
N VAL A 224 13.94 -21.28 -7.05
CA VAL A 224 13.57 -20.97 -5.66
C VAL A 224 12.21 -20.31 -5.59
N MET A 225 11.93 -19.35 -6.49
CA MET A 225 10.62 -18.70 -6.59
C MET A 225 9.50 -19.72 -6.85
N ALA A 226 9.70 -20.62 -7.83
CA ALA A 226 8.70 -21.66 -8.19
C ALA A 226 8.43 -22.61 -7.02
N ALA A 227 9.48 -23.09 -6.37
CA ALA A 227 9.36 -24.00 -5.23
C ALA A 227 8.59 -23.34 -4.08
N LYS A 228 8.95 -22.09 -3.73
CA LYS A 228 8.30 -21.38 -2.63
C LYS A 228 6.87 -20.96 -2.93
N ALA A 229 6.60 -20.53 -4.17
CA ALA A 229 5.24 -20.24 -4.60
C ALA A 229 4.36 -21.49 -4.56
N SER A 230 4.86 -22.62 -5.05
CA SER A 230 4.14 -23.89 -4.99
C SER A 230 3.83 -24.33 -3.55
N ASP A 231 4.78 -24.14 -2.63
CA ASP A 231 4.58 -24.40 -1.21
C ASP A 231 3.46 -23.54 -0.62
N PHE A 232 3.48 -22.22 -0.86
CA PHE A 232 2.42 -21.33 -0.40
C PHE A 232 1.05 -21.65 -1.04
N VAL A 233 1.00 -21.96 -2.33
CA VAL A 233 -0.24 -22.38 -3.00
C VAL A 233 -0.80 -23.65 -2.39
N ALA A 234 0.05 -24.65 -2.10
CA ALA A 234 -0.39 -25.88 -1.46
C ALA A 234 -0.95 -25.63 -0.04
N GLN A 235 -0.27 -24.81 0.76
CA GLN A 235 -0.74 -24.40 2.09
C GLN A 235 -2.06 -23.63 2.01
N TYR A 236 -2.19 -22.68 1.10
CA TYR A 236 -3.40 -21.92 0.85
C TYR A 236 -4.57 -22.84 0.49
N ASN A 237 -4.39 -23.74 -0.50
CA ASN A 237 -5.44 -24.66 -0.92
C ASN A 237 -5.89 -25.59 0.19
N ASN A 238 -4.94 -26.08 1.02
CA ASN A 238 -5.28 -26.87 2.19
C ASN A 238 -6.07 -26.06 3.24
N LEU A 239 -5.69 -24.80 3.43
CA LEU A 239 -6.40 -23.90 4.35
C LEU A 239 -7.84 -23.63 3.88
N VAL A 240 -8.01 -23.34 2.58
CA VAL A 240 -9.32 -23.16 1.95
C VAL A 240 -10.17 -24.44 2.06
N ALA A 241 -9.60 -25.61 1.77
CA ALA A 241 -10.31 -26.87 1.88
C ALA A 241 -10.85 -27.09 3.30
N ASN A 242 -10.00 -26.94 4.32
CA ASN A 242 -10.40 -27.10 5.72
C ASN A 242 -11.47 -26.09 6.16
N TYR A 243 -11.38 -24.85 5.67
CA TYR A 243 -12.39 -23.82 5.97
C TYR A 243 -13.75 -24.16 5.36
N PHE A 244 -13.78 -24.62 4.11
CA PHE A 244 -15.01 -24.97 3.42
C PHE A 244 -15.62 -26.30 3.88
N GLU A 245 -14.85 -27.17 4.53
CA GLU A 245 -15.35 -28.39 5.17
C GLU A 245 -16.23 -28.08 6.39
N ASP A 246 -15.79 -27.15 7.24
CA ASP A 246 -16.58 -26.69 8.41
C ASP A 246 -16.28 -25.22 8.75
N LYS A 247 -17.00 -24.29 8.11
CA LYS A 247 -16.83 -22.86 8.32
C LYS A 247 -17.14 -22.42 9.77
N VAL A 248 -18.03 -23.14 10.46
CA VAL A 248 -18.47 -22.80 11.81
C VAL A 248 -17.42 -23.13 12.85
N SER A 249 -16.77 -24.29 12.75
CA SER A 249 -15.77 -24.74 13.73
C SER A 249 -14.35 -24.30 13.36
N PHE A 250 -14.14 -23.78 12.14
CA PHE A 250 -12.81 -23.40 11.68
C PHE A 250 -12.20 -22.27 12.54
N ASP A 251 -10.91 -22.38 12.85
CA ASP A 251 -10.16 -21.33 13.54
C ASP A 251 -9.69 -20.26 12.58
N CYS A 252 -10.30 -19.08 12.63
CA CYS A 252 -9.99 -17.95 11.73
C CYS A 252 -8.55 -17.45 11.85
N ASN A 253 -7.90 -17.62 13.02
CA ASN A 253 -6.51 -17.21 13.20
C ASN A 253 -5.54 -17.92 12.23
N ARG A 254 -5.93 -19.08 11.70
CA ARG A 254 -5.11 -19.79 10.70
C ARG A 254 -4.93 -19.00 9.41
N PHE A 255 -5.91 -18.18 9.02
CA PHE A 255 -5.77 -17.26 7.89
C PHE A 255 -4.78 -16.14 8.20
N ASP A 256 -4.88 -15.54 9.38
CA ASP A 256 -3.95 -14.50 9.83
C ASP A 256 -2.51 -15.02 9.93
N ASP A 257 -2.32 -16.21 10.52
CA ASP A 257 -1.01 -16.85 10.62
C ASP A 257 -0.40 -17.13 9.23
N PHE A 258 -1.20 -17.57 8.28
CA PHE A 258 -0.74 -17.78 6.91
C PHE A 258 -0.36 -16.46 6.21
N ARG A 259 -1.16 -15.40 6.39
CA ARG A 259 -0.83 -14.06 5.88
C ARG A 259 0.45 -13.53 6.51
N LYS A 260 0.62 -13.69 7.82
CA LYS A 260 1.85 -13.32 8.54
C LYS A 260 3.06 -14.05 7.99
N ALA A 261 2.95 -15.34 7.72
CA ALA A 261 4.05 -16.13 7.13
C ALA A 261 4.45 -15.65 5.74
N MET A 262 3.48 -15.33 4.87
CA MET A 262 3.77 -14.74 3.56
C MET A 262 4.44 -13.36 3.65
N ARG A 263 3.94 -12.51 4.57
CA ARG A 263 4.51 -11.17 4.80
C ARG A 263 5.91 -11.24 5.39
N ALA A 264 6.14 -12.15 6.35
CA ALA A 264 7.46 -12.35 6.94
C ALA A 264 8.48 -12.77 5.87
N TYR A 265 8.14 -13.76 5.04
CA TYR A 265 9.00 -14.19 3.94
C TYR A 265 9.35 -13.05 2.96
N ARG A 266 8.36 -12.20 2.65
CA ARG A 266 8.56 -10.99 1.85
C ARG A 266 9.51 -10.02 2.54
N SER A 267 9.25 -9.70 3.81
CA SER A 267 10.00 -8.68 4.56
C SER A 267 11.44 -9.10 4.80
N GLU A 268 11.66 -10.36 5.19
CA GLU A 268 13.00 -10.95 5.34
C GLU A 268 13.80 -10.91 4.03
N GLY A 269 13.13 -11.21 2.91
CA GLY A 269 13.75 -11.10 1.60
C GLY A 269 14.12 -9.65 1.26
N ILE A 270 13.24 -8.70 1.50
CA ILE A 270 13.50 -7.28 1.24
C ILE A 270 14.65 -6.78 2.12
N GLU A 271 14.69 -7.18 3.39
CA GLU A 271 15.75 -6.81 4.32
C GLU A 271 17.12 -7.36 3.90
N ALA A 272 17.16 -8.59 3.40
CA ALA A 272 18.40 -9.26 2.98
C ALA A 272 18.91 -8.78 1.62
N ASP A 273 18.02 -8.74 0.60
CA ASP A 273 18.39 -8.60 -0.81
C ASP A 273 17.63 -7.46 -1.53
N GLY A 274 16.86 -6.65 -0.79
CA GLY A 274 16.09 -5.53 -1.33
C GLY A 274 14.81 -5.94 -2.07
N GLN A 275 14.22 -4.98 -2.80
CA GLN A 275 12.93 -5.15 -3.49
C GLN A 275 12.93 -6.26 -4.56
N ARG A 276 14.09 -6.64 -5.03
CA ARG A 276 14.27 -7.70 -6.05
C ARG A 276 14.58 -9.06 -5.46
N SER A 277 14.43 -9.20 -4.15
CA SER A 277 14.61 -10.48 -3.46
C SER A 277 13.61 -11.54 -3.94
N ASN A 278 14.01 -12.78 -3.85
CA ASN A 278 13.10 -13.91 -4.10
C ASN A 278 11.85 -13.85 -3.21
N GLY A 279 11.97 -13.36 -1.98
CA GLY A 279 10.85 -13.18 -1.06
C GLY A 279 9.81 -12.21 -1.61
N ASN A 280 10.22 -11.02 -2.02
CA ASN A 280 9.30 -10.02 -2.57
C ASN A 280 8.72 -10.45 -3.93
N LEU A 281 9.54 -11.02 -4.82
CA LEU A 281 9.08 -11.47 -6.13
C LEU A 281 8.10 -12.65 -6.01
N THR A 282 8.34 -13.58 -5.10
CA THR A 282 7.38 -14.66 -4.80
C THR A 282 6.04 -14.11 -4.28
N TYR A 283 6.08 -13.13 -3.37
CA TYR A 283 4.86 -12.49 -2.88
C TYR A 283 4.08 -11.79 -4.01
N ARG A 284 4.77 -11.07 -4.89
CA ARG A 284 4.17 -10.46 -6.09
C ARG A 284 3.59 -11.50 -7.04
N LEU A 285 4.26 -12.65 -7.18
CA LEU A 285 3.75 -13.78 -7.97
C LEU A 285 2.44 -14.29 -7.40
N LEU A 286 2.35 -14.53 -6.08
CA LEU A 286 1.13 -14.99 -5.41
C LEU A 286 -0.05 -14.02 -5.60
N ARG A 287 0.20 -12.73 -5.70
CA ARG A 287 -0.84 -11.72 -6.04
C ARG A 287 -1.33 -11.78 -7.49
N ARG A 288 -0.56 -12.37 -8.40
CA ARG A 288 -0.84 -12.41 -9.84
C ARG A 288 -1.35 -13.75 -10.34
N LEU A 289 -1.50 -14.73 -9.46
CA LEU A 289 -2.10 -16.02 -9.80
C LEU A 289 -3.58 -15.85 -10.15
N SER A 290 -4.22 -16.90 -10.64
CA SER A 290 -5.66 -16.95 -10.95
C SER A 290 -6.51 -16.51 -9.76
N VAL A 291 -6.05 -16.82 -8.57
CA VAL A 291 -6.54 -16.30 -7.31
C VAL A 291 -5.44 -15.42 -6.71
N ASN A 292 -5.75 -14.17 -6.38
CA ASN A 292 -4.85 -13.32 -5.61
C ASN A 292 -4.75 -13.86 -4.18
N VAL A 293 -3.79 -14.75 -3.95
CA VAL A 293 -3.68 -15.53 -2.70
C VAL A 293 -3.65 -14.65 -1.44
N PRO A 294 -2.82 -13.57 -1.35
CA PRO A 294 -2.81 -12.70 -0.17
C PRO A 294 -4.15 -12.02 0.11
N ASP A 295 -4.78 -11.43 -0.91
CA ASP A 295 -6.00 -10.64 -0.73
C ASP A 295 -7.19 -11.57 -0.48
N THR A 296 -7.31 -12.67 -1.23
CA THR A 296 -8.37 -13.66 -1.00
C THR A 296 -8.27 -14.31 0.39
N THR A 297 -7.05 -14.49 0.91
CA THR A 297 -6.88 -14.98 2.29
C THR A 297 -7.44 -13.97 3.30
N ALA A 298 -7.25 -12.66 3.06
CA ALA A 298 -7.81 -11.61 3.91
C ALA A 298 -9.34 -11.59 3.87
N ASP A 299 -9.92 -11.76 2.67
CA ASP A 299 -11.37 -11.81 2.50
C ASP A 299 -11.99 -13.02 3.21
N LEU A 300 -11.35 -14.18 3.12
CA LEU A 300 -11.80 -15.40 3.81
C LEU A 300 -11.65 -15.29 5.33
N GLU A 301 -10.60 -14.63 5.82
CA GLU A 301 -10.45 -14.33 7.24
C GLU A 301 -11.62 -13.46 7.74
N GLN A 302 -11.94 -12.40 7.00
CA GLN A 302 -13.04 -11.52 7.37
C GLN A 302 -14.39 -12.23 7.29
N GLU A 303 -14.63 -13.06 6.27
CA GLU A 303 -15.84 -13.90 6.20
C GLU A 303 -15.93 -14.84 7.41
N CYS A 304 -14.84 -15.50 7.76
CA CYS A 304 -14.75 -16.40 8.90
C CYS A 304 -15.13 -15.68 10.22
N LEU A 305 -14.55 -14.50 10.45
CA LEU A 305 -14.86 -13.66 11.63
C LEU A 305 -16.34 -13.25 11.66
N ASN A 306 -16.88 -12.82 10.53
CA ASN A 306 -18.30 -12.44 10.43
C ASN A 306 -19.25 -13.62 10.74
N ILE A 307 -18.90 -14.83 10.31
CA ILE A 307 -19.67 -16.04 10.67
C ILE A 307 -19.62 -16.27 12.18
N LYS A 308 -18.43 -16.15 12.81
CA LYS A 308 -18.30 -16.30 14.27
C LYS A 308 -19.15 -15.26 15.02
N ASP A 309 -19.06 -13.99 14.61
CA ASP A 309 -19.82 -12.91 15.25
C ASP A 309 -21.35 -13.09 15.10
N SER A 310 -21.80 -13.71 14.00
CA SER A 310 -23.22 -13.98 13.77
C SER A 310 -23.81 -15.11 14.63
N LEU A 311 -22.95 -15.88 15.30
CA LEU A 311 -23.36 -17.01 16.18
C LEU A 311 -23.60 -16.56 17.63
N PHE A 312 -23.26 -15.32 17.98
CA PHE A 312 -23.45 -14.71 19.30
C PHE A 312 -24.47 -13.59 19.26
#